data_5980532aa61435d018004f336ffb48a1
#
_entry.id   5980532aa61435d018004f336ffb48a1
#
_cell.length_a   1.000
_cell.length_b   1.000
_cell.length_c   1.000
_cell.angle_alpha   90.00
_cell.angle_beta   90.00
_cell.angle_gamma   90.00
#
_symmetry.space_group_name_H-M   'P 1'
#
loop_
_entity.id
_entity.type
_entity.pdbx_description
1 polymer ?
#
loop_
_entity_poly.entity_id
_entity_poly.type
_entity_poly.pdbx_seq_one_letter_code
_entity_poly.pdbx_strand_id
1 'polypeptide(L)'
;GLTLTPIKNLFIRLYGSFNEATEKTDKGITNLASFIGFKNKSFSLAAEYNYQTNTKYTDGHDQSGVSTYATINLNKKVGIFGRWDYLTSKDKWNEEGDGMAGMVGAEFRIGKYIKLAPNFRIWSPKSGSTPNSYYAYLNASFSL
;
A
#
# COMPACT_ATOMS: atom_id res chain seq x y z
N GLY A 1 -5.11 -17.33 -2.56
CA GLY A 1 -5.95 -16.22 -2.09
C GLY A 1 -7.41 -16.44 -2.44
N LEU A 2 -8.29 -15.75 -1.73
CA LEU A 2 -9.74 -15.78 -1.90
C LEU A 2 -10.24 -14.36 -2.17
N THR A 3 -11.11 -14.18 -3.17
CA THR A 3 -11.77 -12.90 -3.44
C THR A 3 -13.28 -13.09 -3.37
N LEU A 4 -13.96 -12.24 -2.61
CA LEU A 4 -15.40 -12.21 -2.43
C LEU A 4 -15.94 -10.87 -2.90
N THR A 5 -17.14 -10.89 -3.50
CA THR A 5 -17.90 -9.70 -3.89
C THR A 5 -19.29 -9.81 -3.30
N PRO A 6 -19.46 -9.59 -1.98
CA PRO A 6 -20.71 -9.89 -1.28
C PRO A 6 -21.88 -9.02 -1.75
N ILE A 7 -21.59 -7.80 -2.18
CA ILE A 7 -22.54 -6.89 -2.81
C ILE A 7 -21.87 -6.13 -3.96
N LYS A 8 -22.66 -5.53 -4.83
CA LYS A 8 -22.16 -4.73 -5.94
C LYS A 8 -21.17 -3.66 -5.46
N ASN A 9 -20.02 -3.58 -6.10
CA ASN A 9 -18.96 -2.61 -5.84
C ASN A 9 -18.13 -2.81 -4.55
N LEU A 10 -18.44 -3.82 -3.74
CA LEU A 10 -17.67 -4.17 -2.55
C LEU A 10 -16.81 -5.41 -2.83
N PHE A 11 -15.52 -5.30 -2.56
CA PHE A 11 -14.53 -6.37 -2.77
C PHE A 11 -13.84 -6.67 -1.46
N ILE A 12 -13.77 -7.94 -1.11
CA ILE A 12 -13.00 -8.44 0.02
C ILE A 12 -12.00 -9.46 -0.54
N ARG A 13 -10.74 -9.34 -0.17
CA ARG A 13 -9.69 -10.28 -0.58
C ARG A 13 -8.90 -10.73 0.62
N LEU A 14 -8.68 -12.03 0.71
CA LEU A 14 -7.81 -12.65 1.68
C LEU A 14 -6.68 -13.38 0.93
N TYR A 15 -5.49 -13.25 1.43
CA TYR A 15 -4.31 -13.87 0.85
C TYR A 15 -3.43 -14.45 1.97
N GLY A 16 -2.86 -15.62 1.70
CA GLY A 16 -1.85 -16.23 2.54
C GLY A 16 -0.81 -16.93 1.68
N SER A 17 0.44 -16.87 2.07
CA SER A 17 1.54 -17.64 1.49
C SER A 17 2.53 -18.06 2.56
N PHE A 18 3.23 -19.13 2.29
CA PHE A 18 4.33 -19.64 3.10
C PHE A 18 5.54 -19.89 2.19
N ASN A 19 6.70 -19.41 2.60
CA ASN A 19 7.98 -19.66 1.94
C ASN A 19 8.86 -20.43 2.94
N GLU A 20 9.26 -21.64 2.56
CA GLU A 20 10.16 -22.45 3.39
C GLU A 20 11.54 -21.81 3.48
N ALA A 21 12.19 -21.98 4.63
CA ALA A 21 13.59 -21.66 4.79
C ALA A 21 14.46 -22.66 4.02
N THR A 22 15.50 -22.15 3.39
CA THR A 22 16.47 -23.01 2.65
C THR A 22 17.63 -23.46 3.52
N GLU A 23 17.92 -22.74 4.59
CA GLU A 23 19.00 -23.05 5.54
C GLU A 23 18.44 -23.50 6.87
N LYS A 24 19.18 -24.35 7.60
CA LYS A 24 18.74 -24.93 8.89
C LYS A 24 18.59 -23.88 10.00
N THR A 25 19.30 -22.76 9.90
CA THR A 25 19.27 -21.65 10.86
C THR A 25 18.12 -20.68 10.60
N ASP A 26 17.52 -20.74 9.43
CA ASP A 26 16.48 -19.83 8.99
C ASP A 26 15.08 -20.30 9.41
N LYS A 27 14.15 -19.36 9.45
CA LYS A 27 12.73 -19.63 9.70
C LYS A 27 11.90 -19.30 8.45
N GLY A 28 10.97 -20.19 8.14
CA GLY A 28 10.04 -19.95 7.02
C GLY A 28 9.24 -18.65 7.22
N ILE A 29 8.97 -17.96 6.11
CA ILE A 29 8.20 -16.71 6.08
C ILE A 29 6.73 -17.03 5.84
N THR A 30 5.84 -16.56 6.71
CA THR A 30 4.40 -16.56 6.48
C THR A 30 3.95 -15.14 6.14
N ASN A 31 3.18 -14.99 5.07
CA ASN A 31 2.53 -13.74 4.72
C ASN A 31 1.01 -13.92 4.79
N LEU A 32 0.34 -12.98 5.45
CA LEU A 32 -1.11 -12.85 5.49
C LEU A 32 -1.49 -11.46 5.05
N ALA A 33 -2.48 -11.35 4.17
CA ALA A 33 -3.02 -10.07 3.75
C ALA A 33 -4.55 -10.12 3.70
N SER A 34 -5.17 -9.02 4.11
CA SER A 34 -6.59 -8.79 3.97
C SER A 34 -6.84 -7.43 3.33
N PHE A 35 -7.77 -7.38 2.41
CA PHE A 35 -8.14 -6.18 1.67
C PHE A 35 -9.66 -6.04 1.66
N ILE A 36 -10.13 -4.82 1.88
CA ILE A 36 -11.52 -4.42 1.65
C ILE A 36 -11.54 -3.17 0.77
N GLY A 37 -12.36 -3.16 -0.26
CA GLY A 37 -12.45 -2.02 -1.16
C GLY A 37 -13.86 -1.84 -1.69
N PHE A 38 -14.25 -0.59 -1.79
CA PHE A 38 -15.50 -0.17 -2.43
C PHE A 38 -15.19 0.76 -3.60
N LYS A 39 -15.83 0.51 -4.75
CA LYS A 39 -15.61 1.32 -5.95
C LYS A 39 -16.90 1.56 -6.70
N ASN A 40 -17.21 2.81 -6.98
CA ASN A 40 -18.27 3.22 -7.89
C ASN A 40 -17.74 4.19 -8.97
N LYS A 41 -18.65 4.85 -9.72
CA LYS A 41 -18.25 5.80 -10.77
C LYS A 41 -17.61 7.08 -10.24
N SER A 42 -17.98 7.51 -9.02
CA SER A 42 -17.57 8.80 -8.44
C SER A 42 -16.36 8.67 -7.53
N PHE A 43 -16.23 7.57 -6.81
CA PHE A 43 -15.11 7.38 -5.88
C PHE A 43 -14.75 5.90 -5.70
N SER A 44 -13.55 5.68 -5.18
CA SER A 44 -13.11 4.41 -4.62
C SER A 44 -12.44 4.63 -3.27
N LEU A 45 -12.68 3.70 -2.34
CA LEU A 45 -12.05 3.63 -1.04
C LEU A 45 -11.57 2.21 -0.83
N ALA A 46 -10.39 2.04 -0.24
CA ALA A 46 -9.92 0.71 0.14
C ALA A 46 -9.02 0.79 1.37
N ALA A 47 -8.96 -0.31 2.10
CA ALA A 47 -8.02 -0.54 3.17
C ALA A 47 -7.41 -1.94 3.02
N GLU A 48 -6.16 -2.06 3.43
CA GLU A 48 -5.39 -3.30 3.40
C GLU A 48 -4.63 -3.45 4.70
N TYR A 49 -4.61 -4.66 5.23
CA TYR A 49 -3.76 -5.07 6.33
C TYR A 49 -2.86 -6.21 5.89
N ASN A 50 -1.58 -6.09 6.17
CA ASN A 50 -0.57 -7.10 5.87
C ASN A 50 0.16 -7.50 7.16
N TYR A 51 0.44 -8.77 7.31
CA TYR A 51 1.26 -9.32 8.37
C TYR A 51 2.26 -10.33 7.80
N GLN A 52 3.51 -10.19 8.19
CA GLN A 52 4.58 -11.10 7.79
C GLN A 52 5.36 -11.55 9.01
N THR A 53 5.61 -12.85 9.12
CA THR A 53 6.49 -13.42 10.12
C THR A 53 7.87 -13.67 9.56
N ASN A 54 8.88 -13.62 10.42
CA ASN A 54 10.26 -14.01 10.12
C ASN A 54 10.83 -13.34 8.86
N THR A 55 10.60 -12.03 8.73
CA THR A 55 11.12 -11.24 7.61
C THR A 55 12.63 -11.49 7.43
N LYS A 56 13.07 -11.67 6.18
CA LYS A 56 14.44 -12.08 5.83
C LYS A 56 14.85 -13.43 6.45
N TYR A 57 13.87 -14.31 6.67
CA TYR A 57 14.07 -15.65 7.27
C TYR A 57 14.62 -15.64 8.70
N THR A 58 14.55 -14.52 9.40
CA THR A 58 15.06 -14.36 10.77
C THR A 58 13.93 -14.56 11.78
N ASP A 59 14.15 -15.42 12.76
CA ASP A 59 13.18 -15.72 13.83
C ASP A 59 12.79 -14.46 14.60
N GLY A 60 11.48 -14.27 14.79
CA GLY A 60 10.92 -13.12 15.50
C GLY A 60 10.93 -11.79 14.76
N HIS A 61 11.46 -11.72 13.53
CA HIS A 61 11.40 -10.53 12.69
C HIS A 61 10.01 -10.37 12.05
N ASP A 62 8.99 -10.23 12.89
CA ASP A 62 7.61 -10.03 12.46
C ASP A 62 7.34 -8.55 12.16
N GLN A 63 6.51 -8.30 11.17
CA GLN A 63 6.07 -6.94 10.82
C GLN A 63 4.62 -6.92 10.38
N SER A 64 3.98 -5.78 10.57
CA SER A 64 2.62 -5.53 10.08
C SER A 64 2.51 -4.17 9.42
N GLY A 65 1.61 -4.08 8.46
CA GLY A 65 1.34 -2.84 7.74
C GLY A 65 -0.14 -2.62 7.51
N VAL A 66 -0.54 -1.37 7.54
CA VAL A 66 -1.89 -0.92 7.15
C VAL A 66 -1.73 0.07 6.00
N SER A 67 -2.57 -0.08 4.98
CA SER A 67 -2.67 0.88 3.88
C SER A 67 -4.11 1.30 3.69
N THR A 68 -4.33 2.57 3.38
CA THR A 68 -5.63 3.10 2.98
C THR A 68 -5.52 3.87 1.67
N TYR A 69 -6.52 3.74 0.83
CA TYR A 69 -6.56 4.33 -0.51
C TYR A 69 -7.87 5.06 -0.72
N ALA A 70 -7.80 6.23 -1.30
CA ALA A 70 -8.98 6.98 -1.72
C ALA A 70 -8.77 7.58 -3.11
N THR A 71 -9.81 7.54 -3.93
CA THR A 71 -9.86 8.27 -5.20
C THR A 71 -11.24 8.89 -5.36
N ILE A 72 -11.29 10.14 -5.77
CA ILE A 72 -12.52 10.86 -6.07
C ILE A 72 -12.43 11.35 -7.53
N ASN A 73 -13.36 10.94 -8.36
CA ASN A 73 -13.49 11.43 -9.73
C ASN A 73 -14.34 12.71 -9.73
N LEU A 74 -13.71 13.84 -9.89
CA LEU A 74 -14.40 15.14 -9.97
C LEU A 74 -15.21 15.23 -11.25
N ASN A 75 -14.68 14.71 -12.35
CA ASN A 75 -15.33 14.59 -13.64
C ASN A 75 -14.64 13.50 -14.49
N LYS A 76 -15.01 13.40 -15.78
CA LYS A 76 -14.42 12.40 -16.71
C LYS A 76 -12.93 12.63 -16.99
N LYS A 77 -12.39 13.82 -16.72
CA LYS A 77 -11.01 14.20 -17.05
C LYS A 77 -10.12 14.36 -15.83
N VAL A 78 -10.68 14.57 -14.63
CA VAL A 78 -9.92 14.89 -13.43
C VAL A 78 -10.36 14.00 -12.28
N GLY A 79 -9.38 13.37 -11.64
CA GLY A 79 -9.52 12.64 -10.39
C GLY A 79 -8.50 13.11 -9.36
N ILE A 80 -8.86 13.06 -8.08
CA ILE A 80 -7.95 13.29 -6.96
C ILE A 80 -7.77 11.96 -6.25
N PHE A 81 -6.56 11.66 -5.82
CA PHE A 81 -6.26 10.42 -5.10
C PHE A 81 -5.36 10.68 -3.90
N GLY A 82 -5.46 9.80 -2.92
CA GLY A 82 -4.60 9.77 -1.76
C GLY A 82 -4.35 8.35 -1.28
N ARG A 83 -3.23 8.17 -0.61
CA ARG A 83 -2.82 6.93 0.04
C ARG A 83 -2.12 7.26 1.36
N TRP A 84 -2.39 6.47 2.35
CA TRP A 84 -1.68 6.47 3.62
C TRP A 84 -1.28 5.05 3.99
N ASP A 85 -0.04 4.88 4.40
CA ASP A 85 0.55 3.62 4.81
C ASP A 85 1.17 3.77 6.19
N TYR A 86 1.09 2.72 6.98
CA TYR A 86 1.79 2.60 8.24
C TYR A 86 2.42 1.22 8.33
N LEU A 87 3.72 1.16 8.63
CA LEU A 87 4.48 -0.06 8.84
C LEU A 87 5.04 -0.07 10.26
N THR A 88 4.98 -1.22 10.92
CA THR A 88 5.59 -1.42 12.24
C THR A 88 6.15 -2.83 12.38
N SER A 89 7.34 -2.93 12.92
CA SER A 89 8.00 -4.18 13.30
C SER A 89 7.71 -4.53 14.76
N LYS A 90 7.60 -5.82 15.04
CA LYS A 90 7.52 -6.33 16.41
C LYS A 90 8.88 -6.16 17.07
N ASP A 91 8.87 -5.82 18.38
CA ASP A 91 10.09 -5.65 19.18
C ASP A 91 11.12 -4.69 18.57
N LYS A 92 10.65 -3.78 17.68
CA LYS A 92 11.44 -2.71 17.07
C LYS A 92 12.67 -3.18 16.26
N TRP A 93 12.68 -4.43 15.76
CA TRP A 93 13.83 -4.97 15.04
C TRP A 93 14.17 -4.19 13.75
N ASN A 94 13.22 -3.39 13.23
CA ASN A 94 13.38 -2.58 12.02
C ASN A 94 12.88 -1.14 12.24
N GLU A 95 13.18 -0.53 13.39
CA GLU A 95 12.66 0.79 13.78
C GLU A 95 13.00 1.89 12.75
N GLU A 96 14.10 1.76 12.03
CA GLU A 96 14.48 2.69 10.95
C GLU A 96 13.61 2.53 9.70
N GLY A 97 13.11 1.33 9.43
CA GLY A 97 12.20 1.04 8.34
C GLY A 97 10.72 1.17 8.72
N ASP A 98 10.41 1.28 10.01
CA ASP A 98 9.06 1.52 10.52
C ASP A 98 8.68 3.00 10.34
N GLY A 99 7.40 3.26 10.15
CA GLY A 99 6.93 4.63 10.00
C GLY A 99 5.67 4.73 9.17
N MET A 100 5.38 5.93 8.72
CA MET A 100 4.24 6.17 7.84
C MET A 100 4.65 6.85 6.55
N ALA A 101 3.94 6.48 5.48
CA ALA A 101 4.01 7.15 4.20
C ALA A 101 2.67 7.77 3.86
N GLY A 102 2.70 8.94 3.26
CA GLY A 102 1.52 9.62 2.74
C GLY A 102 1.74 9.98 1.27
N MET A 103 0.67 9.94 0.49
CA MET A 103 0.67 10.41 -0.88
C MET A 103 -0.65 11.10 -1.20
N VAL A 104 -0.58 12.23 -1.88
CA VAL A 104 -1.74 12.93 -2.44
C VAL A 104 -1.41 13.39 -3.85
N GLY A 105 -2.34 13.31 -4.76
CA GLY A 105 -2.15 13.72 -6.15
C GLY A 105 -3.45 13.93 -6.90
N ALA A 106 -3.29 14.38 -8.14
CA ALA A 106 -4.40 14.53 -9.08
C ALA A 106 -4.05 13.80 -10.39
N GLU A 107 -5.03 13.12 -10.98
CA GLU A 107 -4.93 12.49 -12.30
C GLU A 107 -5.67 13.36 -13.33
N PHE A 108 -4.97 13.71 -14.40
CA PHE A 108 -5.52 14.42 -15.54
C PHE A 108 -5.53 13.51 -16.77
N ARG A 109 -6.71 13.27 -17.33
CA ARG A 109 -6.89 12.45 -18.55
C ARG A 109 -6.91 13.39 -19.74
N ILE A 110 -5.84 13.36 -20.55
CA ILE A 110 -5.63 14.21 -21.71
C ILE A 110 -5.95 13.40 -22.98
N GLY A 111 -7.11 13.70 -23.56
CA GLY A 111 -7.60 12.90 -24.68
C GLY A 111 -7.92 11.46 -24.28
N LYS A 112 -7.70 10.52 -25.20
CA LYS A 112 -8.01 9.09 -25.04
C LYS A 112 -6.85 8.28 -24.48
N TYR A 113 -5.63 8.75 -24.67
CA TYR A 113 -4.43 7.92 -24.55
C TYR A 113 -3.45 8.36 -23.48
N ILE A 114 -3.58 9.57 -22.93
CA ILE A 114 -2.58 10.15 -22.04
C ILE A 114 -3.21 10.43 -20.67
N LYS A 115 -2.51 10.01 -19.62
CA LYS A 115 -2.80 10.41 -18.25
C LYS A 115 -1.56 11.01 -17.62
N LEU A 116 -1.70 12.12 -16.96
CA LEU A 116 -0.67 12.75 -16.14
C LEU A 116 -1.14 12.78 -14.69
N ALA A 117 -0.24 12.43 -13.78
CA ALA A 117 -0.56 12.40 -12.36
C ALA A 117 0.56 13.03 -11.51
N PRO A 118 0.58 14.37 -11.39
CA PRO A 118 1.39 15.01 -10.38
C PRO A 118 0.97 14.54 -8.99
N ASN A 119 1.96 14.24 -8.15
CA ASN A 119 1.71 13.83 -6.78
C ASN A 119 2.84 14.25 -5.84
N PHE A 120 2.48 14.43 -4.58
CA PHE A 120 3.39 14.72 -3.49
C PHE A 120 3.38 13.53 -2.52
N ARG A 121 4.55 13.18 -2.01
CA ARG A 121 4.74 12.07 -1.07
C ARG A 121 5.56 12.52 0.13
N ILE A 122 5.24 11.95 1.27
CA ILE A 122 5.98 12.07 2.51
C ILE A 122 6.32 10.68 3.03
N TRP A 123 7.54 10.52 3.54
CA TRP A 123 7.91 9.43 4.42
C TRP A 123 8.31 9.99 5.78
N SER A 124 7.71 9.46 6.84
CA SER A 124 7.99 9.84 8.22
C SER A 124 8.41 8.58 8.99
N PRO A 125 9.72 8.38 9.21
CA PRO A 125 10.21 7.24 9.99
C PRO A 125 9.72 7.30 11.44
N LYS A 126 9.54 6.14 12.05
CA LYS A 126 9.21 6.02 13.47
C LYS A 126 10.42 6.36 14.35
N SER A 127 11.62 6.09 13.87
CA SER A 127 12.86 6.46 14.53
C SER A 127 13.01 7.99 14.55
N GLY A 128 13.12 8.57 15.75
CA GLY A 128 13.30 10.02 15.92
C GLY A 128 14.66 10.54 15.43
N SER A 129 15.60 9.68 15.08
CA SER A 129 16.92 10.02 14.55
C SER A 129 16.93 10.27 13.04
N THR A 130 15.92 9.80 12.31
CA THR A 130 15.85 9.92 10.86
C THR A 130 14.86 11.01 10.46
N PRO A 131 15.25 12.02 9.65
CA PRO A 131 14.35 13.09 9.26
C PRO A 131 13.27 12.60 8.26
N ASN A 132 12.16 13.34 8.22
CA ASN A 132 11.14 13.14 7.22
C ASN A 132 11.69 13.40 5.80
N SER A 133 11.25 12.62 4.84
CA SER A 133 11.58 12.79 3.43
C SER A 133 10.35 13.22 2.64
N TYR A 134 10.54 14.15 1.71
CA TYR A 134 9.49 14.74 0.87
C TYR A 134 9.84 14.59 -0.60
N TYR A 135 8.86 14.21 -1.41
CA TYR A 135 9.07 13.97 -2.84
C TYR A 135 7.91 14.54 -3.65
N ALA A 136 8.23 15.14 -4.79
CA ALA A 136 7.26 15.51 -5.81
C ALA A 136 7.52 14.70 -7.08
N TYR A 137 6.48 14.11 -7.64
CA TYR A 137 6.54 13.29 -8.85
C TYR A 137 5.53 13.74 -9.89
N LEU A 138 5.90 13.57 -11.14
CA LEU A 138 4.98 13.60 -12.26
C LEU A 138 4.97 12.22 -12.93
N ASN A 139 3.91 11.46 -12.74
CA ASN A 139 3.71 10.20 -13.42
C ASN A 139 2.99 10.44 -14.75
N ALA A 140 3.41 9.77 -15.81
CA ALA A 140 2.75 9.77 -17.10
C ALA A 140 2.42 8.33 -17.53
N SER A 141 1.24 8.12 -18.06
CA SER A 141 0.80 6.84 -18.62
C SER A 141 0.27 7.05 -20.02
N PHE A 142 0.70 6.17 -20.93
CA PHE A 142 0.28 6.16 -22.33
C PHE A 142 -0.39 4.81 -22.61
N SER A 143 -1.58 4.86 -23.22
CA SER A 143 -2.30 3.65 -23.68
C SER A 143 -2.37 3.69 -25.20
N LEU A 144 -1.96 2.63 -25.87
CA LEU A 144 -2.09 2.43 -27.32
C LEU A 144 -3.39 1.69 -27.64
#